data_48eecdd4b3b45fea8d3a323345388373
#
_entry.id   48eecdd4b3b45fea8d3a323345388373
#
_cell.length_a   1.000
_cell.length_b   1.000
_cell.length_c   1.000
_cell.angle_alpha   90.00
_cell.angle_beta   90.00
_cell.angle_gamma   90.00
#
_symmetry.space_group_name_H-M   'P 1'
#
loop_
_entity.id
_entity.type
_entity.pdbx_description
1 polymer ?
#
loop_
_entity_poly.entity_id
_entity_poly.type
_entity_poly.pdbx_seq_one_letter_code
_entity_poly.pdbx_strand_id
1 'polypeptide(L)'
;MQLSQWRSSGHFLTVDGQQVFYKAEGTGPVLLLIHGYPTASFDWARMWPALTNLFHCVTLDMPGFGFSDKAPKKYLIKEQAATISEVIRHLGITSAHVLSRDYGDTVAQEMMAQQLENNLAFRIESLHLLNGGLFPETHRALFIQKLLLSPIGGLLIRLLNKNAIRKSMHNIFGPNTPPSNQDIDDFWTLISANNGHKYMHLLLDYMKQRKQYRERWVSALQNANVPLRLTAGMADPISGAHMVARYKQLIPNADVIE
;
A
#
# COMPACT_ATOMS: atom_id res chain seq x y z
N MET A 1 10.37 11.42 12.58
CA MET A 1 10.90 12.14 11.40
C MET A 1 9.83 13.07 10.87
N GLN A 2 10.17 14.30 10.47
CA GLN A 2 9.22 15.23 9.85
C GLN A 2 9.05 14.95 8.36
N LEU A 3 7.91 15.31 7.77
CA LEU A 3 7.62 15.08 6.34
C LEU A 3 8.65 15.76 5.41
N SER A 4 9.10 16.97 5.75
CA SER A 4 10.13 17.68 4.99
C SER A 4 11.47 16.94 4.97
N GLN A 5 11.87 16.37 6.12
CA GLN A 5 13.08 15.55 6.23
C GLN A 5 12.93 14.25 5.42
N TRP A 6 11.74 13.60 5.49
CA TRP A 6 11.46 12.43 4.69
C TRP A 6 11.66 12.69 3.20
N ARG A 7 11.07 13.79 2.70
CA ARG A 7 11.19 14.19 1.31
C ARG A 7 12.64 14.48 0.89
N SER A 8 13.35 15.25 1.71
CA SER A 8 14.72 15.67 1.38
C SER A 8 15.76 14.54 1.44
N SER A 9 15.46 13.46 2.16
CA SER A 9 16.32 12.27 2.26
C SER A 9 15.95 11.14 1.29
N GLY A 10 14.92 11.35 0.44
CA GLY A 10 14.56 10.41 -0.61
C GLY A 10 15.09 10.87 -1.98
N HIS A 11 14.83 10.05 -2.97
CA HIS A 11 15.28 10.22 -4.34
C HIS A 11 14.10 10.09 -5.30
N PHE A 12 14.33 10.45 -6.56
CA PHE A 12 13.38 10.25 -7.64
C PHE A 12 13.99 9.39 -8.75
N LEU A 13 13.21 8.45 -9.26
CA LEU A 13 13.54 7.62 -10.41
C LEU A 13 12.46 7.83 -11.48
N THR A 14 12.87 8.01 -12.73
CA THR A 14 11.92 8.01 -13.84
C THR A 14 11.61 6.56 -14.25
N VAL A 15 10.36 6.15 -14.08
CA VAL A 15 9.84 4.84 -14.51
C VAL A 15 8.70 5.08 -15.47
N ASP A 16 8.78 4.58 -16.70
CA ASP A 16 7.79 4.78 -17.77
C ASP A 16 7.35 6.24 -17.94
N GLY A 17 8.33 7.16 -17.88
CA GLY A 17 8.11 8.61 -18.03
C GLY A 17 7.49 9.29 -16.81
N GLN A 18 7.28 8.59 -15.69
CA GLN A 18 6.75 9.14 -14.45
C GLN A 18 7.86 9.25 -13.40
N GLN A 19 7.87 10.35 -12.63
CA GLN A 19 8.76 10.51 -11.48
C GLN A 19 8.21 9.71 -10.30
N VAL A 20 8.98 8.76 -9.83
CA VAL A 20 8.68 7.89 -8.68
C VAL A 20 9.59 8.26 -7.53
N PHE A 21 9.00 8.74 -6.43
CA PHE A 21 9.75 8.98 -5.20
C PHE A 21 10.06 7.67 -4.50
N TYR A 22 11.32 7.48 -4.09
CA TYR A 22 11.73 6.34 -3.27
C TYR A 22 12.73 6.76 -2.20
N LYS A 23 12.86 5.94 -1.18
CA LYS A 23 13.84 6.10 -0.11
C LYS A 23 14.48 4.74 0.19
N ALA A 24 15.80 4.73 0.31
CA ALA A 24 16.59 3.56 0.69
C ALA A 24 17.61 3.96 1.74
N GLU A 25 17.70 3.22 2.85
CA GLU A 25 18.59 3.54 3.97
C GLU A 25 18.85 2.28 4.83
N GLY A 26 19.96 2.26 5.56
CA GLY A 26 20.36 1.18 6.42
C GLY A 26 21.21 0.13 5.72
N THR A 27 21.59 -0.90 6.46
CA THR A 27 22.43 -2.02 5.97
C THR A 27 21.87 -3.34 6.49
N GLY A 28 22.20 -4.46 5.85
CA GLY A 28 21.72 -5.79 6.23
C GLY A 28 20.77 -6.38 5.19
N PRO A 29 19.93 -7.36 5.59
CA PRO A 29 18.92 -7.94 4.69
C PRO A 29 17.96 -6.86 4.17
N VAL A 30 17.54 -6.98 2.92
CA VAL A 30 16.65 -6.00 2.31
C VAL A 30 15.22 -6.16 2.85
N LEU A 31 14.62 -5.04 3.29
CA LEU A 31 13.22 -4.94 3.67
C LEU A 31 12.51 -3.93 2.77
N LEU A 32 11.69 -4.43 1.85
CA LEU A 32 10.81 -3.62 1.02
C LEU A 32 9.50 -3.31 1.76
N LEU A 33 9.20 -2.03 1.93
CA LEU A 33 8.02 -1.53 2.63
C LEU A 33 7.04 -0.90 1.64
N ILE A 34 5.85 -1.47 1.51
CA ILE A 34 4.82 -1.05 0.56
C ILE A 34 3.65 -0.42 1.31
N HIS A 35 3.38 0.86 1.04
CA HIS A 35 2.36 1.65 1.73
C HIS A 35 0.93 1.35 1.26
N GLY A 36 -0.05 1.92 1.95
CA GLY A 36 -1.48 1.78 1.67
C GLY A 36 -2.15 3.03 1.08
N TYR A 37 -3.47 2.92 0.87
CA TYR A 37 -4.36 4.02 0.46
C TYR A 37 -4.91 4.76 1.69
N PRO A 38 -5.05 6.08 1.67
CA PRO A 38 -4.73 7.05 0.61
C PRO A 38 -3.38 7.75 0.82
N THR A 39 -2.53 7.24 1.69
CA THR A 39 -1.31 7.88 2.15
C THR A 39 -0.12 7.57 1.23
N ALA A 40 1.08 7.37 1.77
CA ALA A 40 2.31 7.22 1.02
C ALA A 40 3.38 6.50 1.85
N SER A 41 4.59 6.36 1.33
CA SER A 41 5.72 5.76 2.02
C SER A 41 6.05 6.40 3.39
N PHE A 42 5.63 7.63 3.61
CA PHE A 42 5.75 8.33 4.91
C PHE A 42 5.03 7.61 6.07
N ASP A 43 4.11 6.71 5.78
CA ASP A 43 3.48 5.84 6.79
C ASP A 43 4.51 5.09 7.63
N TRP A 44 5.66 4.79 7.06
CA TRP A 44 6.76 4.06 7.70
C TRP A 44 7.69 4.94 8.52
N ALA A 45 7.53 6.28 8.45
CA ALA A 45 8.47 7.24 9.04
C ALA A 45 8.69 7.07 10.56
N ARG A 46 7.66 6.60 11.30
CA ARG A 46 7.77 6.35 12.75
C ARG A 46 8.60 5.11 13.07
N MET A 47 8.53 4.09 12.22
CA MET A 47 9.26 2.83 12.39
C MET A 47 10.64 2.87 11.71
N TRP A 48 10.84 3.80 10.80
CA TRP A 48 12.03 3.88 9.93
C TRP A 48 13.35 3.81 10.69
N PRO A 49 13.58 4.61 11.77
CA PRO A 49 14.85 4.56 12.48
C PRO A 49 15.14 3.19 13.13
N ALA A 50 14.12 2.51 13.63
CA ALA A 50 14.29 1.19 14.23
C ALA A 50 14.55 0.12 13.16
N LEU A 51 13.87 0.20 12.03
CA LEU A 51 14.01 -0.75 10.93
C LEU A 51 15.36 -0.61 10.24
N THR A 52 15.83 0.62 9.98
CA THR A 52 17.13 0.87 9.31
C THR A 52 18.35 0.49 10.14
N ASN A 53 18.18 0.29 11.44
CA ASN A 53 19.22 -0.29 12.29
C ASN A 53 19.41 -1.80 12.08
N LEU A 54 18.42 -2.48 11.47
CA LEU A 54 18.40 -3.94 11.32
C LEU A 54 18.40 -4.39 9.86
N PHE A 55 17.90 -3.54 8.96
CA PHE A 55 17.65 -3.86 7.56
C PHE A 55 18.14 -2.76 6.63
N HIS A 56 18.47 -3.14 5.40
CA HIS A 56 18.47 -2.20 4.30
C HIS A 56 17.03 -1.98 3.86
N CYS A 57 16.40 -0.91 4.39
CA CYS A 57 15.01 -0.58 4.13
C CYS A 57 14.86 0.15 2.80
N VAL A 58 13.91 -0.30 1.98
CA VAL A 58 13.50 0.35 0.73
C VAL A 58 12.02 0.60 0.77
N THR A 59 11.60 1.81 0.42
CA THR A 59 10.19 2.17 0.23
C THR A 59 10.04 3.15 -0.92
N LEU A 60 8.85 3.26 -1.47
CA LEU A 60 8.55 4.21 -2.54
C LEU A 60 7.12 4.74 -2.40
N ASP A 61 6.87 5.89 -2.98
CA ASP A 61 5.50 6.33 -3.23
C ASP A 61 5.08 5.75 -4.57
N MET A 62 4.13 4.83 -4.57
CA MET A 62 3.60 4.26 -5.82
C MET A 62 3.00 5.36 -6.70
N PRO A 63 3.03 5.24 -8.06
CA PRO A 63 2.34 6.18 -8.94
C PRO A 63 0.92 6.49 -8.51
N GLY A 64 0.57 7.77 -8.45
CA GLY A 64 -0.70 8.24 -7.93
C GLY A 64 -0.69 8.63 -6.45
N PHE A 65 0.38 8.32 -5.71
CA PHE A 65 0.50 8.58 -4.27
C PHE A 65 1.67 9.52 -3.94
N GLY A 66 1.63 10.09 -2.74
CA GLY A 66 2.73 10.81 -2.10
C GLY A 66 3.38 11.88 -2.97
N PHE A 67 4.69 11.83 -3.09
CA PHE A 67 5.49 12.75 -3.92
C PHE A 67 5.69 12.25 -5.35
N SER A 68 5.29 11.02 -5.68
CA SER A 68 5.32 10.50 -7.04
C SER A 68 4.31 11.20 -7.95
N ASP A 69 4.50 11.06 -9.26
CA ASP A 69 3.62 11.64 -10.26
C ASP A 69 2.20 11.08 -10.17
N LYS A 70 1.26 11.95 -10.47
CA LYS A 70 -0.17 11.67 -10.44
C LYS A 70 -0.81 12.09 -11.76
N ALA A 71 -1.52 11.17 -12.39
CA ALA A 71 -2.15 11.37 -13.69
C ALA A 71 -3.65 11.04 -13.66
N PRO A 72 -4.46 11.63 -14.56
CA PRO A 72 -5.88 11.34 -14.69
C PRO A 72 -6.12 9.98 -15.39
N LYS A 73 -5.53 8.92 -14.88
CA LYS A 73 -5.63 7.54 -15.40
C LYS A 73 -6.04 6.57 -14.29
N LYS A 74 -6.58 5.43 -14.67
CA LYS A 74 -6.73 4.31 -13.74
C LYS A 74 -5.35 3.74 -13.40
N TYR A 75 -5.18 3.34 -12.15
CA TYR A 75 -3.96 2.72 -11.66
C TYR A 75 -4.18 1.21 -11.55
N LEU A 76 -3.44 0.46 -12.35
CA LEU A 76 -3.53 -1.00 -12.32
C LEU A 76 -2.56 -1.56 -11.28
N ILE A 77 -3.01 -2.53 -10.51
CA ILE A 77 -2.18 -3.18 -9.47
C ILE A 77 -0.92 -3.80 -10.08
N LYS A 78 -1.03 -4.39 -11.27
CA LYS A 78 0.14 -4.95 -11.96
C LYS A 78 1.15 -3.88 -12.41
N GLU A 79 0.69 -2.65 -12.75
CA GLU A 79 1.59 -1.52 -13.07
C GLU A 79 2.31 -1.04 -11.80
N GLN A 80 1.63 -1.04 -10.65
CA GLN A 80 2.27 -0.73 -9.37
C GLN A 80 3.37 -1.76 -9.03
N ALA A 81 3.07 -3.05 -9.20
CA ALA A 81 4.07 -4.12 -9.00
C ALA A 81 5.25 -3.98 -9.97
N ALA A 82 5.01 -3.64 -11.23
CA ALA A 82 6.06 -3.37 -12.20
C ALA A 82 6.93 -2.16 -11.81
N THR A 83 6.31 -1.07 -11.36
CA THR A 83 7.05 0.12 -10.87
C THR A 83 7.94 -0.23 -9.67
N ILE A 84 7.45 -1.04 -8.72
CA ILE A 84 8.25 -1.53 -7.60
C ILE A 84 9.44 -2.33 -8.12
N SER A 85 9.21 -3.26 -9.05
CA SER A 85 10.26 -4.08 -9.66
C SER A 85 11.34 -3.23 -10.33
N GLU A 86 10.96 -2.14 -11.00
CA GLU A 86 11.91 -1.20 -11.61
C GLU A 86 12.77 -0.47 -10.56
N VAL A 87 12.18 -0.01 -9.47
CA VAL A 87 12.93 0.62 -8.36
C VAL A 87 13.90 -0.39 -7.73
N ILE A 88 13.47 -1.62 -7.45
CA ILE A 88 14.30 -2.68 -6.89
C ILE A 88 15.45 -3.02 -7.83
N ARG A 89 15.19 -3.12 -9.14
CA ARG A 89 16.21 -3.38 -10.16
C ARG A 89 17.22 -2.21 -10.27
N HIS A 90 16.75 -0.97 -10.21
CA HIS A 90 17.61 0.23 -10.20
C HIS A 90 18.59 0.21 -9.03
N LEU A 91 18.15 -0.28 -7.88
CA LEU A 91 18.98 -0.41 -6.68
C LEU A 91 19.89 -1.65 -6.70
N GLY A 92 19.85 -2.48 -7.75
CA GLY A 92 20.66 -3.70 -7.85
C GLY A 92 20.27 -4.80 -6.87
N ILE A 93 19.03 -4.76 -6.35
CA ILE A 93 18.52 -5.70 -5.35
C ILE A 93 17.97 -6.94 -6.06
N THR A 94 18.41 -8.12 -5.62
CA THR A 94 18.01 -9.42 -6.21
C THR A 94 17.05 -10.20 -5.32
N SER A 95 16.94 -9.86 -4.03
CA SER A 95 15.98 -10.47 -3.11
C SER A 95 15.60 -9.51 -1.97
N ALA A 96 14.38 -9.64 -1.43
CA ALA A 96 13.89 -8.82 -0.34
C ALA A 96 12.84 -9.54 0.51
N HIS A 97 12.82 -9.24 1.81
CA HIS A 97 11.64 -9.42 2.64
C HIS A 97 10.64 -8.31 2.32
N VAL A 98 9.36 -8.63 2.28
CA VAL A 98 8.30 -7.66 1.94
C VAL A 98 7.39 -7.44 3.14
N LEU A 99 7.21 -6.18 3.54
CA LEU A 99 6.22 -5.73 4.50
C LEU A 99 5.28 -4.77 3.80
N SER A 100 4.02 -5.12 3.70
CA SER A 100 3.01 -4.34 2.99
C SER A 100 1.81 -4.02 3.88
N ARG A 101 1.03 -3.01 3.50
CA ARG A 101 -0.21 -2.66 4.21
C ARG A 101 -1.31 -2.22 3.26
N ASP A 102 -2.57 -2.52 3.59
CA ASP A 102 -3.80 -2.04 2.94
C ASP A 102 -3.82 -2.25 1.41
N TYR A 103 -3.71 -1.16 0.63
CA TYR A 103 -3.59 -1.23 -0.84
C TYR A 103 -2.31 -1.99 -1.24
N GLY A 104 -1.22 -1.76 -0.53
CA GLY A 104 0.06 -2.43 -0.75
C GLY A 104 -0.02 -3.94 -0.62
N ASP A 105 -0.91 -4.48 0.22
CA ASP A 105 -1.12 -5.93 0.34
C ASP A 105 -1.68 -6.52 -0.97
N THR A 106 -2.51 -5.77 -1.69
CA THR A 106 -2.99 -6.21 -3.02
C THR A 106 -1.86 -6.20 -4.05
N VAL A 107 -0.97 -5.20 -3.98
CA VAL A 107 0.22 -5.16 -4.84
C VAL A 107 1.16 -6.33 -4.52
N ALA A 108 1.35 -6.62 -3.23
CA ALA A 108 2.16 -7.75 -2.78
C ALA A 108 1.57 -9.11 -3.20
N GLN A 109 0.24 -9.27 -3.23
CA GLN A 109 -0.42 -10.46 -3.79
C GLN A 109 -0.10 -10.62 -5.30
N GLU A 110 -0.12 -9.54 -6.07
CA GLU A 110 0.27 -9.58 -7.49
C GLU A 110 1.75 -9.92 -7.65
N MET A 111 2.63 -9.33 -6.83
CA MET A 111 4.07 -9.65 -6.85
C MET A 111 4.33 -11.12 -6.51
N MET A 112 3.61 -11.69 -5.52
CA MET A 112 3.69 -13.11 -5.20
C MET A 112 3.21 -13.98 -6.37
N ALA A 113 2.14 -13.59 -7.07
CA ALA A 113 1.69 -14.29 -8.27
C ALA A 113 2.76 -14.28 -9.37
N GLN A 114 3.40 -13.12 -9.60
CA GLN A 114 4.51 -13.00 -10.56
C GLN A 114 5.73 -13.84 -10.14
N GLN A 115 6.05 -13.94 -8.85
CA GLN A 115 7.11 -14.81 -8.37
C GLN A 115 6.84 -16.29 -8.68
N LEU A 116 5.62 -16.76 -8.40
CA LEU A 116 5.24 -18.16 -8.71
C LEU A 116 5.26 -18.45 -10.21
N GLU A 117 5.10 -17.45 -11.04
CA GLU A 117 5.20 -17.52 -12.51
C GLU A 117 6.64 -17.30 -13.03
N ASN A 118 7.61 -17.07 -12.15
CA ASN A 118 8.99 -16.69 -12.48
C ASN A 118 9.11 -15.41 -13.31
N ASN A 119 8.19 -14.46 -13.10
CA ASN A 119 8.11 -13.18 -13.81
C ASN A 119 8.42 -11.95 -12.93
N LEU A 120 8.73 -12.13 -11.65
CA LEU A 120 9.15 -11.04 -10.77
C LEU A 120 10.64 -10.74 -10.95
N ALA A 121 11.01 -9.46 -10.97
CA ALA A 121 12.41 -9.03 -11.22
C ALA A 121 13.38 -9.33 -10.06
N PHE A 122 12.87 -9.70 -8.89
CA PHE A 122 13.64 -10.06 -7.69
C PHE A 122 12.91 -11.17 -6.94
N ARG A 123 13.57 -11.79 -5.96
CA ARG A 123 12.97 -12.86 -5.15
C ARG A 123 12.40 -12.30 -3.86
N ILE A 124 11.15 -12.61 -3.57
CA ILE A 124 10.55 -12.41 -2.25
C ILE A 124 11.03 -13.52 -1.33
N GLU A 125 11.66 -13.16 -0.20
CA GLU A 125 12.16 -14.10 0.81
C GLU A 125 11.09 -14.40 1.88
N SER A 126 10.26 -13.43 2.21
CA SER A 126 9.09 -13.57 3.09
C SER A 126 8.10 -12.44 2.80
N LEU A 127 6.83 -12.68 3.11
CA LEU A 127 5.76 -11.71 2.92
C LEU A 127 4.98 -11.51 4.21
N HIS A 128 4.96 -10.28 4.72
CA HIS A 128 4.18 -9.88 5.87
C HIS A 128 3.13 -8.84 5.46
N LEU A 129 1.87 -9.19 5.62
CA LEU A 129 0.68 -8.40 5.24
C LEU A 129 0.11 -7.70 6.47
N LEU A 130 -0.24 -6.41 6.34
CA LEU A 130 -0.80 -5.61 7.43
C LEU A 130 -2.16 -5.03 7.04
N ASN A 131 -3.22 -5.50 7.67
CA ASN A 131 -4.58 -4.94 7.57
C ASN A 131 -5.12 -4.75 6.14
N GLY A 132 -4.71 -5.58 5.19
CA GLY A 132 -5.21 -5.49 3.81
C GLY A 132 -6.54 -6.18 3.59
N GLY A 133 -7.34 -5.67 2.67
CA GLY A 133 -8.57 -6.34 2.21
C GLY A 133 -8.24 -7.43 1.19
N LEU A 134 -7.62 -8.52 1.61
CA LEU A 134 -7.06 -9.57 0.75
C LEU A 134 -8.10 -10.31 -0.09
N PHE A 135 -9.35 -10.37 0.39
CA PHE A 135 -10.44 -11.09 -0.23
C PHE A 135 -11.58 -10.13 -0.58
N PRO A 136 -11.99 -10.02 -1.86
CA PRO A 136 -13.05 -9.10 -2.25
C PRO A 136 -14.40 -9.38 -1.58
N GLU A 137 -14.67 -10.64 -1.22
CA GLU A 137 -15.90 -11.07 -0.55
C GLU A 137 -15.99 -10.58 0.90
N THR A 138 -14.86 -10.30 1.55
CA THR A 138 -14.83 -9.80 2.93
C THR A 138 -14.66 -8.29 3.03
N HIS A 139 -14.32 -7.61 1.93
CA HIS A 139 -14.07 -6.18 1.95
C HIS A 139 -15.33 -5.36 2.19
N ARG A 140 -15.36 -4.62 3.30
CA ARG A 140 -16.47 -3.74 3.70
C ARG A 140 -16.17 -2.30 3.31
N ALA A 141 -16.34 -1.99 2.01
CA ALA A 141 -16.10 -0.65 1.51
C ALA A 141 -16.97 0.40 2.21
N LEU A 142 -16.34 1.51 2.63
CA LEU A 142 -17.03 2.66 3.16
C LEU A 142 -17.99 3.26 2.13
N PHE A 143 -19.09 3.88 2.59
CA PHE A 143 -20.07 4.52 1.70
C PHE A 143 -19.41 5.52 0.76
N ILE A 144 -18.49 6.34 1.26
CA ILE A 144 -17.76 7.32 0.45
C ILE A 144 -16.91 6.66 -0.65
N GLN A 145 -16.29 5.52 -0.40
CA GLN A 145 -15.54 4.76 -1.41
C GLN A 145 -16.47 4.29 -2.53
N LYS A 146 -17.66 3.76 -2.17
CA LYS A 146 -18.67 3.33 -3.15
C LYS A 146 -19.14 4.52 -4.01
N LEU A 147 -19.35 5.68 -3.39
CA LEU A 147 -19.78 6.89 -4.08
C LEU A 147 -18.70 7.42 -5.02
N LEU A 148 -17.43 7.42 -4.61
CA LEU A 148 -16.30 7.82 -5.44
C LEU A 148 -16.01 6.85 -6.60
N LEU A 149 -16.41 5.57 -6.48
CA LEU A 149 -16.33 4.58 -7.56
C LEU A 149 -17.49 4.68 -8.58
N SER A 150 -18.52 5.46 -8.27
CA SER A 150 -19.66 5.67 -9.18
C SER A 150 -19.29 6.60 -10.34
N PRO A 151 -20.12 6.68 -11.41
CA PRO A 151 -19.88 7.58 -12.54
C PRO A 151 -19.74 9.06 -12.15
N ILE A 152 -20.34 9.47 -11.03
CA ILE A 152 -20.25 10.86 -10.53
C ILE A 152 -19.02 11.08 -9.62
N GLY A 153 -18.22 10.05 -9.36
CA GLY A 153 -17.05 10.13 -8.47
C GLY A 153 -16.06 11.21 -8.86
N GLY A 154 -15.83 11.41 -10.17
CA GLY A 154 -14.98 12.49 -10.69
C GLY A 154 -15.49 13.90 -10.41
N LEU A 155 -16.80 14.09 -10.23
CA LEU A 155 -17.37 15.35 -9.79
C LEU A 155 -17.25 15.51 -8.27
N LEU A 156 -17.55 14.45 -7.54
CA LEU A 156 -17.55 14.45 -6.07
C LEU A 156 -16.15 14.65 -5.49
N ILE A 157 -15.12 14.11 -6.14
CA ILE A 157 -13.74 14.25 -5.68
C ILE A 157 -13.28 15.73 -5.64
N ARG A 158 -13.91 16.63 -6.42
CA ARG A 158 -13.63 18.06 -6.41
C ARG A 158 -14.01 18.72 -5.07
N LEU A 159 -14.88 18.09 -4.29
CA LEU A 159 -15.28 18.54 -2.96
C LEU A 159 -14.32 18.04 -1.86
N LEU A 160 -13.37 17.17 -2.23
CA LEU A 160 -12.39 16.67 -1.29
C LEU A 160 -11.51 17.81 -0.78
N ASN A 161 -11.42 17.90 0.52
CA ASN A 161 -10.59 18.87 1.21
C ASN A 161 -10.00 18.27 2.49
N LYS A 162 -9.11 19.00 3.14
CA LYS A 162 -8.44 18.57 4.37
C LYS A 162 -9.40 18.15 5.48
N ASN A 163 -10.55 18.85 5.62
CA ASN A 163 -11.54 18.51 6.66
C ASN A 163 -12.23 17.18 6.37
N ALA A 164 -12.50 16.87 5.10
CA ALA A 164 -13.04 15.57 4.70
C ALA A 164 -12.04 14.43 5.00
N ILE A 165 -10.75 14.64 4.74
CA ILE A 165 -9.68 13.69 5.10
C ILE A 165 -9.61 13.55 6.61
N ARG A 166 -9.60 14.64 7.38
CA ARG A 166 -9.63 14.60 8.86
C ARG A 166 -10.75 13.70 9.37
N LYS A 167 -11.98 13.96 8.94
CA LYS A 167 -13.14 13.16 9.34
C LYS A 167 -12.99 11.68 8.98
N SER A 168 -12.50 11.38 7.78
CA SER A 168 -12.28 10.01 7.32
C SER A 168 -11.24 9.29 8.18
N MET A 169 -10.10 9.93 8.46
CA MET A 169 -9.01 9.34 9.25
C MET A 169 -9.45 9.08 10.69
N HIS A 170 -10.17 10.02 11.33
CA HIS A 170 -10.72 9.79 12.69
C HIS A 170 -11.68 8.61 12.76
N ASN A 171 -12.38 8.26 11.67
CA ASN A 171 -13.28 7.10 11.62
C ASN A 171 -12.55 5.76 11.40
N ILE A 172 -11.31 5.81 10.91
CA ILE A 172 -10.52 4.60 10.58
C ILE A 172 -9.53 4.28 11.70
N PHE A 173 -8.97 5.30 12.33
CA PHE A 173 -8.03 5.12 13.43
C PHE A 173 -8.72 4.58 14.68
N GLY A 174 -8.00 3.80 15.47
CA GLY A 174 -8.51 3.27 16.74
C GLY A 174 -8.85 4.40 17.73
N PRO A 175 -9.85 4.21 18.61
CA PRO A 175 -10.33 5.25 19.51
C PRO A 175 -9.23 5.76 20.47
N ASN A 176 -8.26 4.93 20.80
CA ASN A 176 -7.16 5.27 21.71
C ASN A 176 -5.93 5.86 20.98
N THR A 177 -5.92 5.88 19.67
CA THR A 177 -4.81 6.33 18.84
C THR A 177 -5.28 7.22 17.68
N PRO A 178 -6.07 8.29 17.96
CA PRO A 178 -6.54 9.17 16.90
C PRO A 178 -5.34 9.89 16.23
N PRO A 179 -5.45 10.24 14.93
CA PRO A 179 -4.42 11.00 14.26
C PRO A 179 -4.31 12.40 14.87
N SER A 180 -3.10 12.88 15.05
CA SER A 180 -2.84 14.25 15.49
C SER A 180 -3.16 15.26 14.36
N ASN A 181 -3.24 16.54 14.69
CA ASN A 181 -3.37 17.60 13.66
C ASN A 181 -2.20 17.59 12.68
N GLN A 182 -0.99 17.31 13.15
CA GLN A 182 0.20 17.18 12.30
C GLN A 182 0.07 16.01 11.34
N ASP A 183 -0.39 14.84 11.81
CA ASP A 183 -0.64 13.69 10.93
C ASP A 183 -1.63 14.05 9.81
N ILE A 184 -2.71 14.78 10.13
CA ILE A 184 -3.69 15.25 9.14
C ILE A 184 -3.07 16.23 8.14
N ASP A 185 -2.19 17.11 8.60
CA ASP A 185 -1.49 18.09 7.76
C ASP A 185 -0.53 17.37 6.80
N ASP A 186 0.20 16.39 7.29
CA ASP A 186 1.11 15.56 6.50
C ASP A 186 0.35 14.72 5.47
N PHE A 187 -0.74 14.05 5.88
CA PHE A 187 -1.60 13.30 4.94
C PHE A 187 -2.17 14.20 3.85
N TRP A 188 -2.68 15.38 4.22
CA TRP A 188 -3.20 16.32 3.21
C TRP A 188 -2.14 16.81 2.26
N THR A 189 -0.93 17.09 2.75
CA THR A 189 0.21 17.49 1.93
C THR A 189 0.56 16.39 0.91
N LEU A 190 0.65 15.14 1.33
CA LEU A 190 0.94 13.99 0.46
C LEU A 190 -0.18 13.76 -0.58
N ILE A 191 -1.44 13.80 -0.14
CA ILE A 191 -2.61 13.61 -1.01
C ILE A 191 -2.71 14.73 -2.05
N SER A 192 -2.46 15.98 -1.65
CA SER A 192 -2.62 17.14 -2.52
C SER A 192 -1.40 17.43 -3.40
N ALA A 193 -0.22 16.87 -3.08
CA ALA A 193 0.97 16.98 -3.93
C ALA A 193 0.63 16.61 -5.38
N ASN A 194 1.21 17.35 -6.35
CA ASN A 194 0.97 17.13 -7.78
C ASN A 194 -0.52 17.07 -8.17
N ASN A 195 -1.39 17.82 -7.46
CA ASN A 195 -2.86 17.82 -7.62
C ASN A 195 -3.54 16.45 -7.37
N GLY A 196 -2.92 15.55 -6.62
CA GLY A 196 -3.39 14.17 -6.42
C GLY A 196 -4.80 14.04 -5.85
N HIS A 197 -5.24 14.99 -5.02
CA HIS A 197 -6.60 15.02 -4.49
C HIS A 197 -7.68 14.97 -5.60
N LYS A 198 -7.37 15.42 -6.82
CA LYS A 198 -8.30 15.38 -7.96
C LYS A 198 -8.41 13.97 -8.59
N TYR A 199 -7.40 13.13 -8.41
CA TYR A 199 -7.28 11.81 -9.06
C TYR A 199 -7.42 10.64 -8.09
N MET A 200 -7.48 10.90 -6.79
CA MET A 200 -7.52 9.91 -5.72
C MET A 200 -8.64 8.86 -5.88
N HIS A 201 -9.79 9.25 -6.47
CA HIS A 201 -10.89 8.33 -6.77
C HIS A 201 -10.51 7.25 -7.82
N LEU A 202 -9.57 7.54 -8.72
CA LEU A 202 -9.11 6.61 -9.74
C LEU A 202 -8.27 5.47 -9.16
N LEU A 203 -7.62 5.72 -8.02
CA LEU A 203 -6.91 4.69 -7.26
C LEU A 203 -7.86 3.63 -6.69
N LEU A 204 -9.10 3.98 -6.37
CA LEU A 204 -10.11 3.05 -5.82
C LEU A 204 -10.50 1.92 -6.80
N ASP A 205 -10.10 2.01 -8.08
CA ASP A 205 -10.35 0.95 -9.06
C ASP A 205 -9.74 -0.41 -8.62
N TYR A 206 -8.75 -0.41 -7.71
CA TYR A 206 -8.19 -1.64 -7.13
C TYR A 206 -9.26 -2.55 -6.51
N MET A 207 -10.37 -2.00 -6.02
CA MET A 207 -11.47 -2.78 -5.46
C MET A 207 -12.22 -3.58 -6.54
N LYS A 208 -12.28 -3.06 -7.78
CA LYS A 208 -12.80 -3.81 -8.94
C LYS A 208 -11.79 -4.86 -9.38
N GLN A 209 -10.50 -4.50 -9.40
CA GLN A 209 -9.41 -5.41 -9.75
C GLN A 209 -9.31 -6.58 -8.77
N ARG A 210 -9.51 -6.37 -7.45
CA ARG A 210 -9.61 -7.47 -6.46
C ARG A 210 -10.69 -8.49 -6.82
N LYS A 211 -11.84 -8.05 -7.34
CA LYS A 211 -12.90 -8.96 -7.80
C LYS A 211 -12.50 -9.67 -9.08
N GLN A 212 -11.94 -8.93 -10.03
CA GLN A 212 -11.54 -9.45 -11.34
C GLN A 212 -10.41 -10.48 -11.25
N TYR A 213 -9.40 -10.21 -10.41
CA TYR A 213 -8.20 -11.04 -10.26
C TYR A 213 -8.20 -11.88 -8.99
N ARG A 214 -9.38 -12.09 -8.38
CA ARG A 214 -9.51 -12.81 -7.10
C ARG A 214 -8.77 -14.15 -7.10
N GLU A 215 -9.02 -14.96 -8.11
CA GLU A 215 -8.44 -16.30 -8.21
C GLU A 215 -6.92 -16.26 -8.25
N ARG A 216 -6.37 -15.38 -9.10
CA ARG A 216 -4.95 -15.17 -9.22
C ARG A 216 -4.30 -14.79 -7.89
N TRP A 217 -4.86 -13.79 -7.22
CA TRP A 217 -4.24 -13.23 -6.02
C TRP A 217 -4.45 -14.10 -4.78
N VAL A 218 -5.60 -14.75 -4.66
CA VAL A 218 -5.84 -15.69 -3.56
C VAL A 218 -5.00 -16.95 -3.74
N SER A 219 -4.94 -17.51 -4.96
CA SER A 219 -4.07 -18.66 -5.26
C SER A 219 -2.59 -18.36 -4.99
N ALA A 220 -2.15 -17.13 -5.24
CA ALA A 220 -0.78 -16.73 -4.93
C ALA A 220 -0.45 -16.82 -3.43
N LEU A 221 -1.37 -16.46 -2.56
CA LEU A 221 -1.19 -16.63 -1.11
C LEU A 221 -1.31 -18.10 -0.68
N GLN A 222 -2.24 -18.86 -1.28
CA GLN A 222 -2.45 -20.27 -0.97
C GLN A 222 -1.23 -21.14 -1.34
N ASN A 223 -0.54 -20.79 -2.41
CA ASN A 223 0.61 -21.51 -2.95
C ASN A 223 1.93 -20.77 -2.67
N ALA A 224 1.93 -19.81 -1.76
CA ALA A 224 3.14 -19.09 -1.41
C ALA A 224 4.22 -20.07 -0.91
N ASN A 225 5.39 -20.01 -1.56
CA ASN A 225 6.55 -20.87 -1.26
C ASN A 225 7.57 -20.18 -0.35
N VAL A 226 7.13 -19.16 0.37
CA VAL A 226 7.92 -18.36 1.32
C VAL A 226 7.13 -18.19 2.62
N PRO A 227 7.80 -17.88 3.74
CA PRO A 227 7.10 -17.52 4.99
C PRO A 227 6.09 -16.40 4.74
N LEU A 228 4.83 -16.64 5.13
CA LEU A 228 3.72 -15.72 4.96
C LEU A 228 3.09 -15.44 6.32
N ARG A 229 2.99 -14.15 6.71
CA ARG A 229 2.36 -13.71 7.95
C ARG A 229 1.34 -12.62 7.68
N LEU A 230 0.25 -12.66 8.43
CA LEU A 230 -0.74 -11.57 8.51
C LEU A 230 -0.73 -10.97 9.91
N THR A 231 -0.64 -9.66 10.02
CA THR A 231 -1.01 -8.92 11.24
C THR A 231 -2.23 -8.07 10.96
N ALA A 232 -3.25 -8.18 11.81
CA ALA A 232 -4.51 -7.47 11.60
C ALA A 232 -5.08 -6.91 12.90
N GLY A 233 -5.49 -5.65 12.88
CA GLY A 233 -6.29 -5.04 13.95
C GLY A 233 -7.72 -5.56 13.88
N MET A 234 -8.15 -6.35 14.85
CA MET A 234 -9.46 -7.01 14.86
C MET A 234 -10.64 -6.03 14.87
N ALA A 235 -10.43 -4.81 15.38
CA ALA A 235 -11.44 -3.76 15.43
C ALA A 235 -11.58 -2.98 14.10
N ASP A 236 -10.74 -3.24 13.09
CA ASP A 236 -10.83 -2.56 11.78
C ASP A 236 -12.18 -2.87 11.12
N PRO A 237 -13.01 -1.84 10.84
CA PRO A 237 -14.34 -2.04 10.24
C PRO A 237 -14.27 -2.51 8.78
N ILE A 238 -13.14 -2.30 8.09
CA ILE A 238 -12.96 -2.59 6.66
C ILE A 238 -12.38 -3.99 6.46
N SER A 239 -11.31 -4.33 7.18
CA SER A 239 -10.50 -5.53 6.99
C SER A 239 -10.10 -6.21 8.31
N GLY A 240 -10.93 -6.11 9.35
CA GLY A 240 -10.65 -6.67 10.68
C GLY A 240 -11.02 -8.17 10.82
N ALA A 241 -11.64 -8.53 11.93
CA ALA A 241 -11.93 -9.91 12.33
C ALA A 241 -12.55 -10.79 11.23
N HIS A 242 -13.45 -10.24 10.42
CA HIS A 242 -14.11 -10.97 9.33
C HIS A 242 -13.15 -11.33 8.18
N MET A 243 -12.14 -10.50 7.91
CA MET A 243 -11.09 -10.80 6.93
C MET A 243 -10.11 -11.84 7.50
N VAL A 244 -9.72 -11.72 8.76
CA VAL A 244 -8.89 -12.69 9.46
C VAL A 244 -9.54 -14.07 9.48
N ALA A 245 -10.83 -14.17 9.80
CA ALA A 245 -11.56 -15.43 9.76
C ALA A 245 -11.50 -16.07 8.36
N ARG A 246 -11.64 -15.27 7.30
CA ARG A 246 -11.53 -15.76 5.92
C ARG A 246 -10.11 -16.18 5.56
N TYR A 247 -9.10 -15.43 6.02
CA TYR A 247 -7.69 -15.77 5.82
C TYR A 247 -7.38 -17.15 6.41
N LYS A 248 -7.77 -17.40 7.67
CA LYS A 248 -7.60 -18.70 8.34
C LYS A 248 -8.29 -19.86 7.64
N GLN A 249 -9.41 -19.60 6.93
CA GLN A 249 -10.12 -20.61 6.15
C GLN A 249 -9.41 -20.96 4.83
N LEU A 250 -8.79 -19.99 4.19
CA LEU A 250 -8.26 -20.13 2.83
C LEU A 250 -6.76 -20.42 2.79
N ILE A 251 -6.00 -19.92 3.76
CA ILE A 251 -4.54 -20.00 3.72
C ILE A 251 -4.05 -21.17 4.57
N PRO A 252 -3.33 -22.12 3.98
CA PRO A 252 -2.77 -23.25 4.72
C PRO A 252 -1.80 -22.77 5.81
N ASN A 253 -1.89 -23.38 7.00
CA ASN A 253 -1.01 -23.07 8.14
C ASN A 253 -0.91 -21.56 8.43
N ALA A 254 -2.06 -20.86 8.42
CA ALA A 254 -2.14 -19.42 8.56
C ALA A 254 -1.40 -18.90 9.82
N ASP A 255 -0.32 -18.16 9.61
CA ASP A 255 0.41 -17.44 10.66
C ASP A 255 -0.21 -16.04 10.80
N VAL A 256 -0.92 -15.80 11.91
CA VAL A 256 -1.71 -14.58 12.15
C VAL A 256 -1.40 -13.99 13.52
N ILE A 257 -1.13 -12.68 13.54
CA ILE A 257 -1.08 -11.84 14.75
C ILE A 257 -2.33 -10.97 14.78
N GLU A 258 -3.09 -11.03 15.89
CA GLU A 258 -4.35 -10.31 16.12
C GLU A 258 -4.19 -9.19 17.14
#